data_d9846400d36f4561921f107fddd96461
#
_entry.id   d9846400d36f4561921f107fddd96461
#
_cell.length_a   1.000
_cell.length_b   1.000
_cell.length_c   1.000
_cell.angle_alpha   90.00
_cell.angle_beta   90.00
_cell.angle_gamma   90.00
#
_symmetry.space_group_name_H-M   'P 1'
#
loop_
_entity.id
_entity.type
_entity.pdbx_description
1 polymer ?
#
loop_
_entity_poly.entity_id
_entity_poly.type
_entity_poly.pdbx_seq_one_letter_code
_entity_poly.pdbx_strand_id
1 'polypeptide(L)'
;MTKKEIKKFNIIQSCIDGVYTVPEAASKLGLSDRQVQRLKKEVKLNGVNGVIHKSRGRKATNAIPDSLEDKIVELKQSYCYEKANFTHFTELLAEHENINLSYSCVYSKLKKNGIKSPRKHQKPKLHNRRKRKAYFGELIQTDGTPFDWFGIGKRYSVHGYIDDATGIPLGLYMCENECLLGYLEITRQMLTNFGIPENIYSDRFSVFFPPTSTKLTLEEQLAGKKEPETQFHKILDELGINLIAAGSSQAKGRIERLWNTLQDRLFTEFRVNNITTIEQANAFFPTFIKSYAKKFGVEPAKKDSKFVPLPKSINLDELLVTKFTRVIDNSGCFSFYNKKFQVISKTIPPKSKLTIIMSKKLGIKAIFEGKKYNVITCDKLPTHNSYKDMNEIFKSADNRRWHSWGWNR
;
A
#
# COMPACT_ATOMS: atom_id res chain seq x y z
N MET A 1 7.94 -23.71 44.09
CA MET A 1 7.38 -25.03 43.74
C MET A 1 5.97 -24.89 43.18
N THR A 2 5.59 -25.77 42.28
CA THR A 2 4.20 -25.84 41.75
C THR A 2 3.34 -26.75 42.64
N LYS A 3 1.99 -26.61 42.62
CA LYS A 3 1.06 -27.50 43.34
C LYS A 3 1.30 -28.98 43.01
N LYS A 4 1.70 -29.30 41.75
CA LYS A 4 2.03 -30.67 41.33
C LYS A 4 3.30 -31.20 42.00
N GLU A 5 4.30 -30.38 42.20
CA GLU A 5 5.57 -30.75 42.85
C GLU A 5 5.38 -30.93 44.33
N ILE A 6 4.57 -30.11 45.00
CA ILE A 6 4.20 -30.27 46.39
C ILE A 6 3.49 -31.62 46.62
N LYS A 7 2.46 -31.92 45.78
CA LYS A 7 1.77 -33.21 45.83
C LYS A 7 2.73 -34.38 45.61
N LYS A 8 3.65 -34.26 44.67
CA LYS A 8 4.65 -35.28 44.37
C LYS A 8 5.59 -35.50 45.55
N PHE A 9 6.07 -34.40 46.15
CA PHE A 9 6.91 -34.48 47.36
C PHE A 9 6.21 -35.20 48.52
N ASN A 10 4.97 -34.79 48.83
CA ASN A 10 4.21 -35.38 49.93
C ASN A 10 4.00 -36.90 49.77
N ILE A 11 3.64 -37.36 48.57
CA ILE A 11 3.47 -38.79 48.29
C ILE A 11 4.80 -39.55 48.39
N ILE A 12 5.90 -38.99 47.87
CA ILE A 12 7.22 -39.61 47.98
C ILE A 12 7.70 -39.62 49.45
N GLN A 13 7.46 -38.56 50.20
CA GLN A 13 7.78 -38.48 51.62
C GLN A 13 7.00 -39.55 52.41
N SER A 14 5.68 -39.67 52.21
CA SER A 14 4.87 -40.74 52.83
C SER A 14 5.36 -42.15 52.43
N CYS A 15 5.90 -42.30 51.21
CA CYS A 15 6.53 -43.58 50.83
C CYS A 15 7.89 -43.81 51.51
N ILE A 16 8.63 -42.76 51.87
CA ILE A 16 9.85 -42.84 52.66
C ILE A 16 9.54 -43.24 54.09
N ASP A 17 8.48 -42.63 54.63
CA ASP A 17 7.98 -42.87 56.06
C ASP A 17 7.24 -44.16 56.19
N GLY A 18 7.10 -44.99 55.15
CA GLY A 18 6.47 -46.31 55.22
C GLY A 18 4.97 -46.30 55.12
N VAL A 19 4.31 -45.17 54.96
CA VAL A 19 2.84 -45.04 54.85
C VAL A 19 2.33 -45.62 53.52
N TYR A 20 3.10 -45.48 52.44
CA TYR A 20 2.80 -46.06 51.11
C TYR A 20 3.92 -47.02 50.69
N THR A 21 3.54 -48.10 50.02
CA THR A 21 4.46 -48.95 49.30
C THR A 21 4.89 -48.27 47.99
N VAL A 22 5.98 -48.75 47.40
CA VAL A 22 6.47 -48.19 46.12
C VAL A 22 5.42 -48.33 44.99
N PRO A 23 4.72 -49.47 44.81
CA PRO A 23 3.66 -49.60 43.83
C PRO A 23 2.47 -48.67 44.07
N GLU A 24 2.05 -48.46 45.32
CA GLU A 24 0.97 -47.52 45.62
C GLU A 24 1.34 -46.06 45.31
N ALA A 25 2.56 -45.66 45.68
CA ALA A 25 3.05 -44.33 45.33
C ALA A 25 3.19 -44.14 43.80
N ALA A 26 3.60 -45.19 43.10
CA ALA A 26 3.67 -45.22 41.65
C ALA A 26 2.30 -45.01 40.99
N SER A 27 1.30 -45.77 41.47
CA SER A 27 -0.09 -45.63 41.01
C SER A 27 -0.66 -44.22 41.26
N LYS A 28 -0.47 -43.66 42.48
CA LYS A 28 -0.93 -42.31 42.84
C LYS A 28 -0.27 -41.18 42.02
N LEU A 29 0.97 -41.38 41.56
CA LEU A 29 1.74 -40.41 40.80
C LEU A 29 1.67 -40.64 39.29
N GLY A 30 1.15 -41.79 38.83
CA GLY A 30 1.20 -42.18 37.42
C GLY A 30 2.65 -42.39 36.91
N LEU A 31 3.53 -42.97 37.77
CA LEU A 31 4.94 -43.21 37.52
C LEU A 31 5.25 -44.71 37.62
N SER A 32 6.40 -45.14 37.06
CA SER A 32 6.90 -46.49 37.27
C SER A 32 7.56 -46.63 38.64
N ASP A 33 7.57 -47.86 39.21
CA ASP A 33 8.23 -48.17 40.49
C ASP A 33 9.69 -47.72 40.50
N ARG A 34 10.39 -47.92 39.41
CA ARG A 34 11.78 -47.49 39.25
C ARG A 34 11.92 -45.96 39.37
N GLN A 35 10.96 -45.19 38.81
CA GLN A 35 10.95 -43.73 38.95
C GLN A 35 10.68 -43.30 40.38
N VAL A 36 9.75 -43.96 41.09
CA VAL A 36 9.48 -43.73 42.51
C VAL A 36 10.70 -44.02 43.38
N GLN A 37 11.38 -45.15 43.17
CA GLN A 37 12.62 -45.49 43.90
C GLN A 37 13.72 -44.44 43.67
N ARG A 38 13.87 -43.98 42.45
CA ARG A 38 14.81 -42.89 42.11
C ARG A 38 14.47 -41.60 42.82
N LEU A 39 13.16 -41.22 42.83
CA LEU A 39 12.69 -40.03 43.51
C LEU A 39 12.86 -40.15 45.04
N LYS A 40 12.64 -41.34 45.63
CA LYS A 40 12.93 -41.60 47.08
C LYS A 40 14.40 -41.29 47.39
N LYS A 41 15.33 -41.75 46.57
CA LYS A 41 16.79 -41.47 46.75
C LYS A 41 17.05 -39.97 46.65
N GLU A 42 16.50 -39.29 45.64
CA GLU A 42 16.70 -37.84 45.41
C GLU A 42 16.07 -37.01 46.55
N VAL A 43 14.89 -37.41 47.09
CA VAL A 43 14.26 -36.71 48.23
C VAL A 43 15.03 -36.93 49.51
N LYS A 44 15.57 -38.14 49.74
CA LYS A 44 16.44 -38.41 50.91
C LYS A 44 17.72 -37.58 50.91
N LEU A 45 18.29 -37.31 49.70
CA LEU A 45 19.52 -36.55 49.57
C LEU A 45 19.27 -35.02 49.54
N ASN A 46 18.25 -34.57 48.84
CA ASN A 46 18.06 -33.18 48.50
C ASN A 46 16.78 -32.59 49.10
N GLY A 47 16.06 -33.35 49.96
CA GLY A 47 14.78 -32.91 50.55
C GLY A 47 13.75 -32.54 49.50
N VAL A 48 13.03 -31.46 49.73
CA VAL A 48 11.99 -30.92 48.84
C VAL A 48 12.51 -30.64 47.41
N ASN A 49 13.78 -30.31 47.27
CA ASN A 49 14.37 -30.01 45.94
C ASN A 49 14.53 -31.27 45.09
N GLY A 50 14.51 -32.47 45.66
CA GLY A 50 14.62 -33.75 44.95
C GLY A 50 13.49 -34.04 43.97
N VAL A 51 12.33 -33.37 44.10
CA VAL A 51 11.19 -33.52 43.19
C VAL A 51 11.16 -32.47 42.06
N ILE A 52 12.03 -31.46 42.14
CA ILE A 52 12.14 -30.42 41.12
C ILE A 52 12.87 -30.98 39.92
N HIS A 53 12.32 -30.74 38.72
CA HIS A 53 12.95 -31.22 37.52
C HIS A 53 14.31 -30.54 37.30
N LYS A 54 15.38 -31.33 37.08
CA LYS A 54 16.79 -30.86 36.95
C LYS A 54 17.02 -29.85 35.80
N SER A 55 16.11 -29.82 34.82
CA SER A 55 16.17 -28.84 33.71
C SER A 55 15.46 -27.51 34.02
N ARG A 56 14.88 -27.36 35.20
CA ARG A 56 14.21 -26.11 35.58
C ARG A 56 15.23 -24.98 35.70
N GLY A 57 14.97 -23.87 34.99
CA GLY A 57 15.87 -22.71 34.94
C GLY A 57 17.08 -22.85 34.02
N ARG A 58 17.26 -24.03 33.40
CA ARG A 58 18.33 -24.20 32.41
C ARG A 58 17.92 -23.52 31.09
N LYS A 59 18.77 -22.65 30.56
CA LYS A 59 18.58 -22.10 29.22
C LYS A 59 18.64 -23.24 28.19
N ALA A 60 17.71 -23.25 27.23
CA ALA A 60 17.75 -24.20 26.13
C ALA A 60 19.04 -24.01 25.31
N THR A 61 19.59 -25.09 24.76
CA THR A 61 20.83 -25.05 23.98
C THR A 61 20.76 -24.13 22.76
N ASN A 62 19.54 -23.97 22.22
CA ASN A 62 19.25 -23.08 21.07
C ASN A 62 18.66 -21.73 21.52
N ALA A 63 18.78 -21.36 22.81
CA ALA A 63 18.35 -20.03 23.25
C ALA A 63 19.26 -18.97 22.65
N ILE A 64 18.65 -17.86 22.16
CA ILE A 64 19.42 -16.74 21.66
C ILE A 64 20.23 -16.10 22.80
N PRO A 65 21.45 -15.56 22.50
CA PRO A 65 22.26 -14.83 23.48
C PRO A 65 21.50 -13.63 24.05
N ASP A 66 21.75 -13.31 25.33
CA ASP A 66 21.11 -12.16 25.98
C ASP A 66 21.48 -10.85 25.26
N SER A 67 22.72 -10.69 24.78
CA SER A 67 23.14 -9.53 23.99
C SER A 67 22.34 -9.33 22.71
N LEU A 68 21.90 -10.41 22.05
CA LEU A 68 21.03 -10.32 20.88
C LEU A 68 19.59 -9.98 21.28
N GLU A 69 19.10 -10.48 22.46
CA GLU A 69 17.81 -10.07 23.00
C GLU A 69 17.77 -8.56 23.28
N ASP A 70 18.82 -8.03 23.93
CA ASP A 70 18.95 -6.60 24.23
C ASP A 70 18.98 -5.76 22.95
N LYS A 71 19.76 -6.17 21.93
CA LYS A 71 19.80 -5.50 20.63
C LYS A 71 18.42 -5.46 19.95
N ILE A 72 17.66 -6.57 19.99
CA ILE A 72 16.30 -6.61 19.41
C ILE A 72 15.36 -5.64 20.14
N VAL A 73 15.47 -5.52 21.45
CA VAL A 73 14.67 -4.60 22.27
C VAL A 73 15.03 -3.15 21.94
N GLU A 74 16.32 -2.81 21.87
CA GLU A 74 16.81 -1.49 21.51
C GLU A 74 16.35 -1.08 20.10
N LEU A 75 16.54 -1.96 19.10
CA LEU A 75 16.07 -1.73 17.74
C LEU A 75 14.57 -1.47 17.71
N LYS A 76 13.76 -2.27 18.44
CA LYS A 76 12.30 -2.09 18.46
C LYS A 76 11.86 -0.76 19.07
N GLN A 77 12.63 -0.21 19.99
CA GLN A 77 12.37 1.08 20.63
C GLN A 77 12.94 2.26 19.84
N SER A 78 13.77 2.01 18.84
CA SER A 78 14.35 3.06 18.01
C SER A 78 13.27 3.74 17.14
N TYR A 79 13.55 4.98 16.72
CA TYR A 79 12.67 5.79 15.88
C TYR A 79 12.23 5.08 14.60
N CYS A 80 13.13 4.30 13.97
CA CYS A 80 12.86 3.60 12.73
C CYS A 80 11.81 2.49 12.89
N TYR A 81 11.84 1.75 14.00
CA TYR A 81 11.07 0.51 14.15
C TYR A 81 9.92 0.58 15.17
N GLU A 82 9.82 1.66 15.96
CA GLU A 82 8.82 1.76 17.05
C GLU A 82 7.38 1.53 16.59
N LYS A 83 7.00 1.99 15.39
CA LYS A 83 5.65 1.85 14.82
C LYS A 83 5.42 0.54 14.10
N ALA A 84 6.46 -0.23 13.78
CA ALA A 84 6.30 -1.52 13.10
C ALA A 84 5.54 -2.52 13.98
N ASN A 85 4.54 -3.22 13.42
CA ASN A 85 3.97 -4.37 14.10
C ASN A 85 5.01 -5.50 14.16
N PHE A 86 4.82 -6.47 15.07
CA PHE A 86 5.84 -7.50 15.32
C PHE A 86 6.15 -8.39 14.11
N THR A 87 5.17 -8.64 13.22
CA THR A 87 5.41 -9.40 11.99
C THR A 87 6.31 -8.61 11.04
N HIS A 88 5.96 -7.34 10.80
CA HIS A 88 6.76 -6.45 9.95
C HIS A 88 8.16 -6.22 10.55
N PHE A 89 8.24 -6.01 11.86
CA PHE A 89 9.54 -5.86 12.55
C PHE A 89 10.43 -7.10 12.38
N THR A 90 9.84 -8.30 12.49
CA THR A 90 10.61 -9.55 12.25
C THR A 90 11.18 -9.64 10.83
N GLU A 91 10.41 -9.19 9.84
CA GLU A 91 10.87 -9.12 8.45
C GLU A 91 12.00 -8.10 8.29
N LEU A 92 11.84 -6.90 8.86
CA LEU A 92 12.85 -5.83 8.81
C LEU A 92 14.16 -6.21 9.53
N LEU A 93 14.07 -6.96 10.62
CA LEU A 93 15.27 -7.52 11.28
C LEU A 93 16.09 -8.41 10.33
N ALA A 94 15.41 -9.22 9.53
CA ALA A 94 16.08 -10.07 8.54
C ALA A 94 16.63 -9.26 7.35
N GLU A 95 15.88 -8.27 6.87
CA GLU A 95 16.19 -7.50 5.66
C GLU A 95 17.28 -6.43 5.90
N HIS A 96 17.28 -5.75 7.05
CA HIS A 96 18.15 -4.62 7.33
C HIS A 96 19.21 -4.87 8.40
N GLU A 97 18.94 -5.77 9.35
CA GLU A 97 19.84 -6.02 10.50
C GLU A 97 20.56 -7.36 10.42
N ASN A 98 20.30 -8.17 9.38
CA ASN A 98 20.81 -9.55 9.23
C ASN A 98 20.47 -10.47 10.42
N ILE A 99 19.37 -10.20 11.14
CA ILE A 99 18.89 -10.99 12.26
C ILE A 99 17.75 -11.89 11.82
N ASN A 100 18.06 -13.16 11.52
CA ASN A 100 17.10 -14.14 11.04
C ASN A 100 16.49 -14.93 12.21
N LEU A 101 15.33 -14.53 12.70
CA LEU A 101 14.60 -15.17 13.79
C LEU A 101 13.16 -15.45 13.39
N SER A 102 12.53 -16.45 14.03
CA SER A 102 11.11 -16.69 13.84
C SER A 102 10.29 -15.62 14.55
N TYR A 103 9.07 -15.33 14.01
CA TYR A 103 8.10 -14.44 14.65
C TYR A 103 7.85 -14.81 16.12
N SER A 104 7.69 -16.12 16.44
CA SER A 104 7.43 -16.57 17.80
C SER A 104 8.58 -16.24 18.76
N CYS A 105 9.83 -16.31 18.27
CA CYS A 105 11.00 -15.94 19.05
C CYS A 105 10.99 -14.43 19.35
N VAL A 106 10.86 -13.59 18.30
CA VAL A 106 10.82 -12.12 18.44
C VAL A 106 9.65 -11.71 19.36
N TYR A 107 8.44 -12.24 19.12
CA TYR A 107 7.27 -11.99 19.94
C TYR A 107 7.50 -12.30 21.43
N SER A 108 8.06 -13.49 21.74
CA SER A 108 8.29 -13.91 23.14
C SER A 108 9.29 -13.00 23.85
N LYS A 109 10.34 -12.54 23.14
CA LYS A 109 11.35 -11.66 23.70
C LYS A 109 10.82 -10.25 23.95
N LEU A 110 10.14 -9.66 22.97
CA LEU A 110 9.53 -8.34 23.12
C LEU A 110 8.46 -8.34 24.23
N LYS A 111 7.63 -9.37 24.31
CA LYS A 111 6.62 -9.51 25.35
C LYS A 111 7.24 -9.67 26.75
N LYS A 112 8.31 -10.46 26.90
CA LYS A 112 9.07 -10.61 28.16
C LYS A 112 9.57 -9.26 28.67
N ASN A 113 10.03 -8.40 27.75
CA ASN A 113 10.51 -7.05 28.06
C ASN A 113 9.39 -5.99 28.10
N GLY A 114 8.12 -6.39 28.20
CA GLY A 114 6.98 -5.49 28.38
C GLY A 114 6.56 -4.70 27.13
N ILE A 115 7.19 -4.94 25.99
CA ILE A 115 6.87 -4.23 24.73
C ILE A 115 5.59 -4.81 24.13
N LYS A 116 4.67 -3.91 23.75
CA LYS A 116 3.40 -4.27 23.12
C LYS A 116 3.45 -3.96 21.63
N SER A 117 2.81 -4.81 20.82
CA SER A 117 2.64 -4.50 19.38
C SER A 117 1.75 -3.26 19.24
N PRO A 118 2.10 -2.30 18.34
CA PRO A 118 1.26 -1.15 18.05
C PRO A 118 -0.13 -1.56 17.52
N ARG A 119 -0.22 -2.69 16.84
CA ARG A 119 -1.46 -3.20 16.27
C ARG A 119 -2.23 -4.02 17.31
N LYS A 120 -3.43 -3.55 17.66
CA LYS A 120 -4.33 -4.30 18.56
C LYS A 120 -4.94 -5.50 17.83
N HIS A 121 -5.01 -6.63 18.53
CA HIS A 121 -5.74 -7.80 18.04
C HIS A 121 -7.24 -7.46 17.97
N GLN A 122 -7.81 -7.51 16.79
CA GLN A 122 -9.25 -7.32 16.60
C GLN A 122 -9.93 -8.69 16.54
N LYS A 123 -11.09 -8.82 17.18
CA LYS A 123 -11.92 -10.01 17.03
C LYS A 123 -12.35 -10.13 15.57
N PRO A 124 -12.32 -11.34 14.97
CA PRO A 124 -12.79 -11.54 13.61
C PRO A 124 -14.26 -11.14 13.50
N LYS A 125 -14.58 -10.22 12.60
CA LYS A 125 -15.97 -9.89 12.26
C LYS A 125 -16.42 -10.82 11.13
N LEU A 126 -17.60 -11.41 11.27
CA LEU A 126 -18.24 -12.18 10.21
C LEU A 126 -18.66 -11.20 9.10
N HIS A 127 -18.03 -11.29 7.96
CA HIS A 127 -18.41 -10.55 6.76
C HIS A 127 -18.57 -11.54 5.60
N ASN A 128 -19.62 -11.37 4.82
CA ASN A 128 -19.75 -12.08 3.55
C ASN A 128 -18.63 -11.63 2.62
N ARG A 129 -17.66 -12.51 2.37
CA ARG A 129 -16.52 -12.21 1.50
C ARG A 129 -16.93 -12.44 0.05
N ARG A 130 -16.90 -11.40 -0.77
CA ARG A 130 -16.99 -11.54 -2.22
C ARG A 130 -15.84 -12.44 -2.73
N LYS A 131 -16.16 -13.42 -3.56
CA LYS A 131 -15.15 -14.25 -4.23
C LYS A 131 -14.20 -13.37 -5.06
N ARG A 132 -12.95 -13.79 -5.18
CA ARG A 132 -11.99 -13.16 -6.09
C ARG A 132 -12.44 -13.38 -7.53
N LYS A 133 -12.02 -12.49 -8.42
CA LYS A 133 -12.10 -12.74 -9.86
C LYS A 133 -11.19 -13.91 -10.23
N ALA A 134 -11.53 -14.58 -11.33
CA ALA A 134 -10.83 -15.81 -11.70
C ALA A 134 -9.50 -15.55 -12.40
N TYR A 135 -9.43 -14.47 -13.19
CA TYR A 135 -8.29 -14.18 -14.05
C TYR A 135 -7.55 -12.93 -13.62
N PHE A 136 -6.22 -12.95 -13.76
CA PHE A 136 -5.38 -11.77 -13.61
C PHE A 136 -5.75 -10.74 -14.68
N GLY A 137 -5.98 -9.47 -14.28
CA GLY A 137 -6.39 -8.40 -15.19
C GLY A 137 -7.90 -8.34 -15.52
N GLU A 138 -8.72 -9.24 -14.96
CA GLU A 138 -10.18 -9.22 -15.17
C GLU A 138 -10.85 -8.03 -14.50
N LEU A 139 -10.40 -7.67 -13.29
CA LEU A 139 -10.93 -6.54 -12.54
C LEU A 139 -9.85 -5.88 -11.69
N ILE A 140 -9.60 -4.62 -11.95
CA ILE A 140 -8.68 -3.80 -11.18
C ILE A 140 -9.49 -2.86 -10.29
N GLN A 141 -9.20 -2.84 -8.98
CA GLN A 141 -9.80 -1.84 -8.09
C GLN A 141 -8.87 -0.66 -7.95
N THR A 142 -9.43 0.55 -7.95
CA THR A 142 -8.69 1.79 -7.79
C THR A 142 -9.25 2.65 -6.67
N ASP A 143 -8.37 3.39 -6.03
CA ASP A 143 -8.70 4.35 -4.97
C ASP A 143 -7.51 5.26 -4.67
N GLY A 144 -7.79 6.40 -4.01
CA GLY A 144 -6.80 7.27 -3.41
C GLY A 144 -6.94 7.27 -1.89
N THR A 145 -5.83 7.34 -1.15
CA THR A 145 -5.90 7.42 0.31
C THR A 145 -5.01 8.53 0.84
N PRO A 146 -5.62 9.57 1.48
CA PRO A 146 -4.85 10.61 2.18
C PRO A 146 -4.42 10.10 3.56
N PHE A 147 -3.12 10.12 3.82
CA PHE A 147 -2.54 9.71 5.11
C PHE A 147 -1.26 10.49 5.42
N ASP A 148 -0.87 10.58 6.69
CA ASP A 148 0.42 11.13 7.10
C ASP A 148 1.53 10.08 6.93
N TRP A 149 1.95 9.91 5.68
CA TRP A 149 2.91 8.87 5.29
C TRP A 149 4.32 9.07 5.84
N PHE A 150 4.70 10.32 6.12
CA PHE A 150 6.02 10.66 6.64
C PHE A 150 6.05 10.90 8.16
N GLY A 151 4.88 10.98 8.81
CA GLY A 151 4.77 11.23 10.25
C GLY A 151 5.10 12.65 10.66
N ILE A 152 4.87 13.62 9.79
CA ILE A 152 5.16 15.05 10.00
C ILE A 152 3.91 15.91 10.22
N GLY A 153 2.74 15.27 10.40
CA GLY A 153 1.45 15.95 10.57
C GLY A 153 0.81 16.44 9.26
N LYS A 154 1.48 16.30 8.09
CA LYS A 154 0.93 16.65 6.78
C LYS A 154 0.47 15.38 6.06
N ARG A 155 -0.74 15.40 5.53
CA ARG A 155 -1.29 14.30 4.74
C ARG A 155 -0.92 14.45 3.28
N TYR A 156 -0.60 13.32 2.65
CA TYR A 156 -0.37 13.18 1.22
C TYR A 156 -1.25 12.04 0.70
N SER A 157 -1.69 12.12 -0.55
CA SER A 157 -2.54 11.09 -1.14
C SER A 157 -1.70 10.09 -1.93
N VAL A 158 -1.83 8.81 -1.61
CA VAL A 158 -1.32 7.72 -2.45
C VAL A 158 -2.44 7.16 -3.29
N HIS A 159 -2.24 7.17 -4.61
CA HIS A 159 -3.13 6.55 -5.59
C HIS A 159 -2.68 5.12 -5.83
N GLY A 160 -3.61 4.18 -6.02
CA GLY A 160 -3.24 2.79 -6.23
C GLY A 160 -4.21 2.00 -7.09
N TYR A 161 -3.64 1.02 -7.78
CA TYR A 161 -4.36 -0.08 -8.42
C TYR A 161 -4.04 -1.38 -7.72
N ILE A 162 -5.05 -2.21 -7.52
CA ILE A 162 -4.90 -3.59 -7.05
C ILE A 162 -5.69 -4.54 -7.94
N ASP A 163 -5.07 -5.63 -8.35
CA ASP A 163 -5.78 -6.69 -9.06
C ASP A 163 -6.65 -7.51 -8.10
N ASP A 164 -7.90 -7.73 -8.47
CA ASP A 164 -8.87 -8.45 -7.63
C ASP A 164 -8.55 -9.95 -7.51
N ALA A 165 -8.03 -10.56 -8.54
CA ALA A 165 -7.72 -11.98 -8.57
C ALA A 165 -6.51 -12.32 -7.68
N THR A 166 -5.42 -11.61 -7.85
CA THR A 166 -4.14 -11.90 -7.17
C THR A 166 -3.93 -11.10 -5.89
N GLY A 167 -4.54 -9.91 -5.78
CA GLY A 167 -4.34 -8.99 -4.67
C GLY A 167 -2.99 -8.28 -4.70
N ILE A 168 -2.30 -8.25 -5.84
CA ILE A 168 -1.06 -7.50 -6.01
C ILE A 168 -1.34 -6.06 -6.45
N PRO A 169 -0.57 -5.08 -5.96
CA PRO A 169 -0.63 -3.72 -6.48
C PRO A 169 -0.03 -3.67 -7.89
N LEU A 170 -0.70 -2.98 -8.81
CA LEU A 170 -0.26 -2.81 -10.20
C LEU A 170 0.38 -1.45 -10.47
N GLY A 171 0.22 -0.53 -9.53
CA GLY A 171 0.79 0.79 -9.56
C GLY A 171 0.49 1.53 -8.26
N LEU A 172 1.46 2.31 -7.78
CA LEU A 172 1.34 3.21 -6.64
C LEU A 172 1.99 4.55 -7.01
N TYR A 173 1.33 5.65 -6.67
CA TYR A 173 1.87 6.98 -6.90
C TYR A 173 1.39 7.97 -5.85
N MET A 174 2.29 8.77 -5.29
CA MET A 174 2.00 9.77 -4.25
C MET A 174 1.94 11.16 -4.88
N CYS A 175 0.91 11.91 -4.50
CA CYS A 175 0.73 13.34 -4.77
C CYS A 175 0.44 14.10 -3.46
N GLU A 176 0.48 15.42 -3.50
CA GLU A 176 0.04 16.24 -2.36
C GLU A 176 -1.43 16.01 -2.02
N ASN A 177 -2.28 15.90 -3.05
CA ASN A 177 -3.71 15.62 -2.91
C ASN A 177 -4.14 14.54 -3.91
N GLU A 178 -5.31 13.98 -3.70
CA GLU A 178 -5.94 13.09 -4.67
C GLU A 178 -6.30 13.87 -5.95
N CYS A 179 -5.77 13.44 -7.10
CA CYS A 179 -5.87 14.19 -8.34
C CYS A 179 -5.79 13.28 -9.57
N LEU A 180 -6.25 13.80 -10.72
CA LEU A 180 -6.20 13.10 -12.00
C LEU A 180 -4.78 12.66 -12.38
N LEU A 181 -3.77 13.51 -12.11
CA LEU A 181 -2.39 13.20 -12.45
C LEU A 181 -1.90 11.92 -11.76
N GLY A 182 -2.24 11.73 -10.47
CA GLY A 182 -1.90 10.50 -9.75
C GLY A 182 -2.50 9.26 -10.41
N TYR A 183 -3.77 9.34 -10.83
CA TYR A 183 -4.43 8.24 -11.55
C TYR A 183 -3.82 7.99 -12.92
N LEU A 184 -3.42 9.02 -13.66
CA LEU A 184 -2.71 8.86 -14.94
C LEU A 184 -1.36 8.15 -14.76
N GLU A 185 -0.62 8.47 -13.69
CA GLU A 185 0.69 7.86 -13.44
C GLU A 185 0.57 6.38 -13.03
N ILE A 186 -0.41 6.00 -12.18
CA ILE A 186 -0.64 4.59 -11.87
C ILE A 186 -1.16 3.82 -13.08
N THR A 187 -1.96 4.47 -13.95
CA THR A 187 -2.40 3.88 -15.22
C THR A 187 -1.21 3.63 -16.14
N ARG A 188 -0.28 4.58 -16.24
CA ARG A 188 0.97 4.41 -16.98
C ARG A 188 1.77 3.21 -16.47
N GLN A 189 1.94 3.09 -15.15
CA GLN A 189 2.64 1.96 -14.53
C GLN A 189 1.99 0.62 -14.89
N MET A 190 0.68 0.53 -14.77
CA MET A 190 -0.09 -0.69 -15.09
C MET A 190 0.03 -1.06 -16.58
N LEU A 191 -0.24 -0.10 -17.48
CA LEU A 191 -0.18 -0.34 -18.93
C LEU A 191 1.22 -0.75 -19.40
N THR A 192 2.27 -0.14 -18.83
CA THR A 192 3.66 -0.44 -19.19
C THR A 192 4.10 -1.81 -18.71
N ASN A 193 3.71 -2.20 -17.50
CA ASN A 193 4.22 -3.42 -16.86
C ASN A 193 3.36 -4.66 -17.15
N PHE A 194 2.05 -4.48 -17.36
CA PHE A 194 1.09 -5.60 -17.45
C PHE A 194 0.25 -5.55 -18.72
N GLY A 195 0.01 -4.36 -19.30
CA GLY A 195 -0.88 -4.17 -20.45
C GLY A 195 -2.24 -3.60 -20.05
N ILE A 196 -3.22 -3.77 -20.95
CA ILE A 196 -4.57 -3.22 -20.86
C ILE A 196 -5.47 -4.24 -20.12
N PRO A 197 -6.06 -3.89 -18.96
CA PRO A 197 -7.00 -4.76 -18.25
C PRO A 197 -8.39 -4.72 -18.88
N GLU A 198 -9.25 -5.67 -18.52
CA GLU A 198 -10.63 -5.72 -18.99
C GLU A 198 -11.51 -4.66 -18.30
N ASN A 199 -11.42 -4.54 -16.97
CA ASN A 199 -12.29 -3.67 -16.19
C ASN A 199 -11.53 -2.92 -15.08
N ILE A 200 -11.90 -1.65 -14.84
CA ILE A 200 -11.49 -0.87 -13.69
C ILE A 200 -12.71 -0.55 -12.82
N TYR A 201 -12.59 -0.74 -11.52
CA TYR A 201 -13.64 -0.55 -10.52
C TYR A 201 -13.26 0.58 -9.57
N SER A 202 -14.00 1.69 -9.59
CA SER A 202 -13.74 2.88 -8.77
C SER A 202 -14.99 3.31 -8.00
N ASP A 203 -14.84 4.22 -7.04
CA ASP A 203 -15.97 4.95 -6.49
C ASP A 203 -16.47 6.03 -7.48
N ARG A 204 -17.49 6.78 -7.06
CA ARG A 204 -18.05 7.89 -7.84
C ARG A 204 -17.29 9.21 -7.60
N PHE A 205 -15.96 9.15 -7.38
CA PHE A 205 -15.17 10.35 -7.29
C PHE A 205 -15.14 11.11 -8.63
N SER A 206 -15.07 12.44 -8.56
CA SER A 206 -15.26 13.33 -9.72
C SER A 206 -14.20 13.15 -10.84
N VAL A 207 -13.09 12.49 -10.56
CA VAL A 207 -12.10 12.10 -11.58
C VAL A 207 -12.66 10.99 -12.48
N PHE A 208 -13.40 10.05 -11.91
CA PHE A 208 -13.94 8.90 -12.64
C PHE A 208 -15.33 9.16 -13.23
N PHE A 209 -16.20 9.78 -12.44
CA PHE A 209 -17.58 10.07 -12.82
C PHE A 209 -17.90 11.54 -12.56
N PRO A 210 -18.52 12.24 -13.51
CA PRO A 210 -18.92 13.62 -13.31
C PRO A 210 -20.02 13.71 -12.25
N PRO A 211 -20.15 14.86 -11.56
CA PRO A 211 -21.29 15.11 -10.68
C PRO A 211 -22.62 14.97 -11.44
N THR A 212 -23.65 14.48 -10.76
CA THR A 212 -25.00 14.29 -11.35
C THR A 212 -25.62 15.56 -11.95
N SER A 213 -25.17 16.74 -11.53
CA SER A 213 -25.60 18.03 -12.08
C SER A 213 -24.91 18.41 -13.40
N THR A 214 -23.92 17.65 -13.85
CA THR A 214 -23.18 17.95 -15.10
C THR A 214 -24.05 17.63 -16.30
N LYS A 215 -24.24 18.62 -17.17
CA LYS A 215 -24.99 18.46 -18.43
C LYS A 215 -24.09 17.90 -19.53
N LEU A 216 -24.66 17.12 -20.43
CA LEU A 216 -23.99 16.66 -21.64
C LEU A 216 -23.57 17.85 -22.52
N THR A 217 -22.36 17.80 -23.06
CA THR A 217 -21.92 18.70 -24.10
C THR A 217 -22.68 18.43 -25.40
N LEU A 218 -22.72 19.40 -26.32
CA LEU A 218 -23.37 19.22 -27.63
C LEU A 218 -22.73 18.03 -28.38
N GLU A 219 -21.42 17.88 -28.29
CA GLU A 219 -20.67 16.78 -28.93
C GLU A 219 -21.09 15.42 -28.35
N GLU A 220 -21.26 15.31 -27.01
CA GLU A 220 -21.72 14.09 -26.33
C GLU A 220 -23.17 13.76 -26.66
N GLN A 221 -24.02 14.79 -26.81
CA GLN A 221 -25.42 14.62 -27.23
C GLN A 221 -25.50 14.10 -28.68
N LEU A 222 -24.71 14.68 -29.59
CA LEU A 222 -24.63 14.24 -31.00
C LEU A 222 -24.07 12.82 -31.13
N ALA A 223 -23.16 12.43 -30.22
CA ALA A 223 -22.63 11.09 -30.15
C ALA A 223 -23.59 10.08 -29.47
N GLY A 224 -24.81 10.50 -29.07
CA GLY A 224 -25.81 9.65 -28.45
C GLY A 224 -25.47 9.18 -27.04
N LYS A 225 -24.53 9.85 -26.34
CA LYS A 225 -24.16 9.50 -24.96
C LYS A 225 -25.29 9.82 -23.99
N LYS A 226 -25.49 8.97 -23.02
CA LYS A 226 -26.56 9.13 -22.00
C LYS A 226 -26.08 9.92 -20.78
N GLU A 227 -24.80 9.86 -20.48
CA GLU A 227 -24.17 10.53 -19.33
C GLU A 227 -22.88 11.23 -19.80
N PRO A 228 -22.51 12.37 -19.20
CA PRO A 228 -21.26 13.04 -19.52
C PRO A 228 -20.08 12.22 -19.03
N GLU A 229 -18.94 12.34 -19.68
CA GLU A 229 -17.72 11.59 -19.37
C GLU A 229 -16.62 12.51 -18.85
N THR A 230 -15.87 12.01 -17.88
CA THR A 230 -14.65 12.68 -17.41
C THR A 230 -13.49 12.50 -18.42
N GLN A 231 -12.44 13.30 -18.28
CA GLN A 231 -11.23 13.10 -19.09
C GLN A 231 -10.61 11.71 -18.86
N PHE A 232 -10.65 11.22 -17.62
CA PHE A 232 -10.13 9.89 -17.30
C PHE A 232 -10.97 8.79 -17.97
N HIS A 233 -12.30 8.91 -17.94
CA HIS A 233 -13.20 7.97 -18.60
C HIS A 233 -12.92 7.90 -20.11
N LYS A 234 -12.77 9.05 -20.78
CA LYS A 234 -12.44 9.12 -22.22
C LYS A 234 -11.13 8.42 -22.56
N ILE A 235 -10.12 8.51 -21.68
CA ILE A 235 -8.84 7.80 -21.85
C ILE A 235 -9.04 6.28 -21.71
N LEU A 236 -9.85 5.84 -20.77
CA LEU A 236 -10.14 4.41 -20.59
C LEU A 236 -10.93 3.85 -21.78
N ASP A 237 -11.91 4.59 -22.29
CA ASP A 237 -12.68 4.23 -23.48
C ASP A 237 -11.78 4.08 -24.71
N GLU A 238 -10.83 5.00 -24.90
CA GLU A 238 -9.85 4.94 -26.00
C GLU A 238 -8.98 3.68 -25.93
N LEU A 239 -8.77 3.13 -24.71
CA LEU A 239 -8.06 1.88 -24.45
C LEU A 239 -8.97 0.65 -24.46
N GLY A 240 -10.29 0.82 -24.59
CA GLY A 240 -11.26 -0.28 -24.49
C GLY A 240 -11.41 -0.85 -23.07
N ILE A 241 -11.09 -0.07 -22.04
CA ILE A 241 -11.20 -0.48 -20.63
C ILE A 241 -12.56 -0.07 -20.08
N ASN A 242 -13.32 -1.02 -19.56
CA ASN A 242 -14.62 -0.73 -18.93
C ASN A 242 -14.42 -0.10 -17.55
N LEU A 243 -14.98 1.09 -17.33
CA LEU A 243 -15.01 1.74 -16.01
C LEU A 243 -16.33 1.42 -15.31
N ILE A 244 -16.25 0.75 -14.16
CA ILE A 244 -17.41 0.30 -13.38
C ILE A 244 -17.50 1.11 -12.08
N ALA A 245 -18.64 1.74 -11.82
CA ALA A 245 -18.90 2.44 -10.56
C ALA A 245 -19.16 1.46 -9.42
N ALA A 246 -18.52 1.66 -8.28
CA ALA A 246 -18.77 0.88 -7.09
C ALA A 246 -20.17 1.16 -6.53
N GLY A 247 -21.00 0.13 -6.42
CA GLY A 247 -22.34 0.22 -5.83
C GLY A 247 -22.32 0.33 -4.30
N SER A 248 -21.21 -0.07 -3.65
CA SER A 248 -21.02 0.03 -2.20
C SER A 248 -19.53 0.01 -1.83
N SER A 249 -19.19 0.56 -0.65
CA SER A 249 -17.82 0.50 -0.11
C SER A 249 -17.33 -0.95 0.08
N GLN A 250 -18.23 -1.85 0.47
CA GLN A 250 -17.90 -3.27 0.67
C GLN A 250 -17.40 -3.97 -0.62
N ALA A 251 -17.84 -3.49 -1.77
CA ALA A 251 -17.42 -4.01 -3.06
C ALA A 251 -15.94 -3.70 -3.37
N LYS A 252 -15.35 -2.66 -2.74
CA LYS A 252 -13.94 -2.25 -2.84
C LYS A 252 -13.04 -2.87 -1.75
N GLY A 253 -13.48 -3.92 -1.06
CA GLY A 253 -12.77 -4.49 0.10
C GLY A 253 -11.35 -5.03 -0.18
N ARG A 254 -10.88 -5.12 -1.44
CA ARG A 254 -9.49 -5.47 -1.78
C ARG A 254 -8.59 -4.25 -1.61
N ILE A 255 -8.96 -3.13 -2.22
CA ILE A 255 -8.19 -1.89 -2.13
C ILE A 255 -8.18 -1.36 -0.70
N GLU A 256 -9.29 -1.47 0.05
CA GLU A 256 -9.34 -1.09 1.47
C GLU A 256 -8.34 -1.90 2.32
N ARG A 257 -8.22 -3.21 2.06
CA ARG A 257 -7.21 -4.04 2.73
C ARG A 257 -5.79 -3.68 2.34
N LEU A 258 -5.58 -3.32 1.07
CA LEU A 258 -4.29 -2.80 0.62
C LEU A 258 -3.93 -1.56 1.44
N TRP A 259 -4.82 -0.56 1.53
CA TRP A 259 -4.57 0.66 2.30
C TRP A 259 -4.26 0.39 3.77
N ASN A 260 -5.03 -0.48 4.42
CA ASN A 260 -4.74 -0.89 5.79
C ASN A 260 -3.35 -1.50 5.96
N THR A 261 -2.89 -2.28 4.97
CA THR A 261 -1.55 -2.88 4.99
C THR A 261 -0.47 -1.84 4.69
N LEU A 262 -0.71 -0.94 3.73
CA LEU A 262 0.24 0.12 3.38
C LEU A 262 0.41 1.13 4.50
N GLN A 263 -0.67 1.58 5.14
CA GLN A 263 -0.63 2.49 6.29
C GLN A 263 0.13 1.91 7.48
N ASP A 264 0.04 0.59 7.67
CA ASP A 264 0.77 -0.12 8.73
C ASP A 264 2.26 -0.30 8.40
N ARG A 265 2.63 -0.41 7.10
CA ARG A 265 4.00 -0.75 6.66
C ARG A 265 4.79 0.41 6.09
N LEU A 266 4.23 1.17 5.15
CA LEU A 266 4.97 2.21 4.42
C LEU A 266 5.56 3.28 5.33
N PHE A 267 4.88 3.61 6.41
CA PHE A 267 5.39 4.54 7.41
C PHE A 267 6.75 4.10 7.97
N THR A 268 6.88 2.81 8.31
CA THR A 268 8.14 2.24 8.81
C THR A 268 9.15 2.08 7.68
N GLU A 269 8.73 1.59 6.51
CA GLU A 269 9.61 1.46 5.33
C GLU A 269 10.23 2.80 4.94
N PHE A 270 9.47 3.89 4.97
CA PHE A 270 9.99 5.21 4.66
C PHE A 270 11.03 5.68 5.67
N ARG A 271 10.82 5.43 6.97
CA ARG A 271 11.81 5.75 8.00
C ARG A 271 13.10 4.96 7.86
N VAL A 272 13.00 3.65 7.63
CA VAL A 272 14.16 2.75 7.47
C VAL A 272 14.97 3.12 6.23
N ASN A 273 14.31 3.53 5.15
CA ASN A 273 14.96 3.90 3.88
C ASN A 273 15.24 5.42 3.77
N ASN A 274 15.04 6.21 4.84
CA ASN A 274 15.24 7.68 4.88
C ASN A 274 14.45 8.42 3.78
N ILE A 275 13.23 7.99 3.50
CA ILE A 275 12.34 8.58 2.50
C ILE A 275 11.51 9.68 3.17
N THR A 276 11.69 10.93 2.72
CA THR A 276 11.07 12.11 3.32
C THR A 276 10.33 12.99 2.30
N THR A 277 10.47 12.70 1.00
CA THR A 277 9.83 13.48 -0.05
C THR A 277 8.94 12.62 -0.95
N ILE A 278 8.00 13.27 -1.65
CA ILE A 278 7.11 12.62 -2.63
C ILE A 278 7.92 11.95 -3.74
N GLU A 279 8.97 12.60 -4.22
CA GLU A 279 9.83 12.09 -5.30
C GLU A 279 10.55 10.80 -4.86
N GLN A 280 11.10 10.78 -3.65
CA GLN A 280 11.73 9.59 -3.08
C GLN A 280 10.72 8.46 -2.89
N ALA A 281 9.52 8.77 -2.38
CA ALA A 281 8.45 7.78 -2.22
C ALA A 281 8.04 7.18 -3.57
N ASN A 282 7.86 8.01 -4.60
CA ASN A 282 7.52 7.55 -5.95
C ASN A 282 8.64 6.71 -6.60
N ALA A 283 9.90 7.02 -6.32
CA ALA A 283 11.04 6.20 -6.77
C ALA A 283 11.12 4.85 -6.03
N PHE A 284 10.67 4.79 -4.78
CA PHE A 284 10.67 3.57 -3.95
C PHE A 284 9.53 2.59 -4.30
N PHE A 285 8.34 3.09 -4.68
CA PHE A 285 7.17 2.24 -4.91
C PHE A 285 7.38 1.06 -5.86
N PRO A 286 8.12 1.14 -6.98
CA PRO A 286 8.33 -0.02 -7.84
C PRO A 286 9.03 -1.20 -7.13
N THR A 287 9.99 -0.91 -6.26
CA THR A 287 10.68 -1.92 -5.45
C THR A 287 9.75 -2.49 -4.38
N PHE A 288 9.01 -1.61 -3.71
CA PHE A 288 8.03 -2.00 -2.71
C PHE A 288 6.92 -2.89 -3.28
N ILE A 289 6.36 -2.57 -4.46
CA ILE A 289 5.35 -3.37 -5.16
C ILE A 289 5.84 -4.80 -5.40
N LYS A 290 7.09 -4.96 -5.86
CA LYS A 290 7.69 -6.29 -6.09
C LYS A 290 7.80 -7.10 -4.80
N SER A 291 8.28 -6.47 -3.72
CA SER A 291 8.35 -7.10 -2.39
C SER A 291 6.96 -7.46 -1.86
N TYR A 292 6.00 -6.55 -2.00
CA TYR A 292 4.62 -6.77 -1.60
C TYR A 292 3.98 -7.95 -2.36
N ALA A 293 4.14 -7.98 -3.68
CA ALA A 293 3.60 -9.05 -4.52
C ALA A 293 4.15 -10.43 -4.10
N LYS A 294 5.44 -10.53 -3.81
CA LYS A 294 6.08 -11.76 -3.33
C LYS A 294 5.54 -12.21 -1.96
N LYS A 295 5.25 -11.27 -1.05
CA LYS A 295 4.80 -11.57 0.32
C LYS A 295 3.30 -11.84 0.42
N PHE A 296 2.47 -11.12 -0.34
CA PHE A 296 1.02 -11.08 -0.16
C PHE A 296 0.20 -11.48 -1.40
N GLY A 297 0.86 -11.57 -2.55
CA GLY A 297 0.22 -12.02 -3.78
C GLY A 297 -0.24 -13.47 -3.66
N VAL A 298 -1.35 -13.79 -4.31
CA VAL A 298 -1.87 -15.16 -4.43
C VAL A 298 -2.03 -15.52 -5.89
N GLU A 299 -1.91 -16.80 -6.20
CA GLU A 299 -2.16 -17.31 -7.55
C GLU A 299 -3.63 -17.09 -7.95
N PRO A 300 -3.91 -16.65 -9.19
CA PRO A 300 -5.26 -16.52 -9.68
C PRO A 300 -5.88 -17.92 -9.89
N ALA A 301 -7.20 -18.01 -9.81
CA ALA A 301 -7.91 -19.30 -9.98
C ALA A 301 -7.72 -19.90 -11.39
N LYS A 302 -7.49 -19.07 -12.39
CA LYS A 302 -7.18 -19.44 -13.78
C LYS A 302 -5.82 -18.86 -14.16
N LYS A 303 -4.99 -19.66 -14.83
CA LYS A 303 -3.64 -19.27 -15.25
C LYS A 303 -3.60 -18.23 -16.37
N ASP A 304 -4.64 -18.19 -17.20
CA ASP A 304 -4.72 -17.24 -18.29
C ASP A 304 -4.89 -15.81 -17.76
N SER A 305 -4.27 -14.86 -18.44
CA SER A 305 -4.41 -13.43 -18.13
C SER A 305 -5.46 -12.79 -19.04
N LYS A 306 -6.19 -11.81 -18.48
CA LYS A 306 -7.08 -10.92 -19.23
C LYS A 306 -6.40 -9.62 -19.66
N PHE A 307 -5.15 -9.40 -19.26
CA PHE A 307 -4.37 -8.30 -19.79
C PHE A 307 -4.08 -8.50 -21.27
N VAL A 308 -4.37 -7.47 -22.06
CA VAL A 308 -4.00 -7.42 -23.48
C VAL A 308 -2.70 -6.62 -23.60
N PRO A 309 -1.71 -7.10 -24.36
CA PRO A 309 -0.48 -6.33 -24.58
C PRO A 309 -0.77 -4.95 -25.13
N LEU A 310 -0.06 -3.93 -24.61
CA LEU A 310 -0.20 -2.57 -25.10
C LEU A 310 0.28 -2.48 -26.57
N PRO A 311 -0.57 -2.03 -27.53
CA PRO A 311 -0.16 -1.86 -28.93
C PRO A 311 1.00 -0.86 -29.05
N LYS A 312 2.00 -1.18 -29.87
CA LYS A 312 3.16 -0.29 -30.12
C LYS A 312 2.78 1.04 -30.75
N SER A 313 1.62 1.12 -31.40
CA SER A 313 1.06 2.33 -31.99
C SER A 313 0.58 3.36 -30.96
N ILE A 314 0.32 2.92 -29.72
CA ILE A 314 -0.18 3.81 -28.67
C ILE A 314 0.99 4.50 -27.97
N ASN A 315 1.05 5.82 -28.11
CA ASN A 315 1.98 6.65 -27.36
C ASN A 315 1.35 7.08 -26.03
N LEU A 316 1.77 6.46 -24.94
CA LEU A 316 1.26 6.77 -23.59
C LEU A 316 1.51 8.22 -23.17
N ASP A 317 2.55 8.88 -23.69
CA ASP A 317 2.86 10.28 -23.36
C ASP A 317 1.86 11.25 -24.01
N GLU A 318 1.18 10.82 -25.05
CA GLU A 318 0.14 11.59 -25.75
C GLU A 318 -1.27 11.22 -25.28
N LEU A 319 -1.46 9.98 -24.87
CA LEU A 319 -2.73 9.48 -24.36
C LEU A 319 -2.99 9.94 -22.92
N LEU A 320 -2.01 9.70 -22.03
CA LEU A 320 -2.13 9.99 -20.61
C LEU A 320 -1.78 11.46 -20.31
N VAL A 321 -2.57 12.37 -20.88
CA VAL A 321 -2.41 13.80 -20.70
C VAL A 321 -3.71 14.45 -20.24
N THR A 322 -3.59 15.56 -19.54
CA THR A 322 -4.74 16.38 -19.19
C THR A 322 -5.04 17.33 -20.35
N LYS A 323 -6.28 17.34 -20.85
CA LYS A 323 -6.74 18.17 -21.98
C LYS A 323 -7.65 19.29 -21.46
N PHE A 324 -7.41 20.52 -21.92
CA PHE A 324 -8.20 21.70 -21.59
C PHE A 324 -8.54 22.48 -22.87
N THR A 325 -9.72 23.00 -22.95
CA THR A 325 -10.08 23.89 -24.05
C THR A 325 -9.83 25.33 -23.65
N ARG A 326 -9.17 26.12 -24.54
CA ARG A 326 -8.98 27.56 -24.41
C ARG A 326 -9.21 28.25 -25.73
N VAL A 327 -9.62 29.52 -25.67
CA VAL A 327 -9.74 30.40 -26.82
C VAL A 327 -8.56 31.37 -26.78
N ILE A 328 -7.87 31.55 -27.91
CA ILE A 328 -6.80 32.52 -28.01
C ILE A 328 -7.37 33.90 -28.30
N ASP A 329 -6.66 34.92 -27.82
CA ASP A 329 -6.95 36.33 -28.12
C ASP A 329 -6.38 36.73 -29.50
N ASN A 330 -6.55 38.00 -29.86
CA ASN A 330 -6.04 38.54 -31.15
C ASN A 330 -4.52 38.47 -31.26
N SER A 331 -3.80 38.35 -30.16
CA SER A 331 -2.33 38.22 -30.10
C SER A 331 -1.84 36.76 -30.06
N GLY A 332 -2.76 35.77 -30.22
CA GLY A 332 -2.42 34.36 -30.13
C GLY A 332 -2.16 33.87 -28.69
N CYS A 333 -2.64 34.63 -27.70
CA CYS A 333 -2.42 34.30 -26.30
C CYS A 333 -3.67 33.70 -25.64
N PHE A 334 -3.45 32.89 -24.61
CA PHE A 334 -4.50 32.33 -23.74
C PHE A 334 -4.07 32.36 -22.28
N SER A 335 -5.05 32.39 -21.35
CA SER A 335 -4.79 32.30 -19.90
C SER A 335 -4.96 30.87 -19.44
N PHE A 336 -4.00 30.38 -18.64
CA PHE A 336 -3.99 29.04 -18.08
C PHE A 336 -3.30 29.03 -16.71
N TYR A 337 -3.98 28.58 -15.65
CA TYR A 337 -3.49 28.63 -14.27
C TYR A 337 -2.93 29.98 -13.83
N ASN A 338 -3.66 31.08 -14.10
CA ASN A 338 -3.33 32.45 -13.77
C ASN A 338 -2.03 32.96 -14.46
N LYS A 339 -1.53 32.24 -15.44
CA LYS A 339 -0.42 32.68 -16.29
C LYS A 339 -0.91 32.89 -17.73
N LYS A 340 -0.30 33.80 -18.44
CA LYS A 340 -0.60 34.08 -19.85
C LYS A 340 0.41 33.32 -20.72
N PHE A 341 -0.08 32.60 -21.70
CA PHE A 341 0.73 31.83 -22.67
C PHE A 341 0.45 32.30 -24.06
N GLN A 342 1.47 32.29 -24.90
CA GLN A 342 1.36 32.55 -26.32
C GLN A 342 1.68 31.28 -27.11
N VAL A 343 0.90 31.01 -28.15
CA VAL A 343 1.17 29.92 -29.10
C VAL A 343 2.16 30.40 -30.12
N ILE A 344 3.23 29.64 -30.32
CA ILE A 344 4.24 29.94 -31.35
C ILE A 344 3.70 29.48 -32.69
N SER A 345 2.83 30.30 -33.29
CA SER A 345 2.30 30.04 -34.66
C SER A 345 1.76 31.31 -35.26
N LYS A 346 2.01 31.46 -36.59
CA LYS A 346 1.41 32.52 -37.41
C LYS A 346 0.18 32.05 -38.20
N THR A 347 -0.15 30.77 -38.11
CA THR A 347 -1.19 30.13 -38.93
C THR A 347 -2.53 29.94 -38.24
N ILE A 348 -2.58 30.16 -36.92
CA ILE A 348 -3.81 29.96 -36.12
C ILE A 348 -4.60 31.28 -36.14
N PRO A 349 -5.84 31.30 -36.66
CA PRO A 349 -6.68 32.50 -36.64
C PRO A 349 -6.96 33.00 -35.21
N PRO A 350 -7.04 34.31 -34.99
CA PRO A 350 -7.51 34.87 -33.71
C PRO A 350 -8.86 34.32 -33.30
N LYS A 351 -9.09 34.24 -32.00
CA LYS A 351 -10.32 33.69 -31.37
C LYS A 351 -10.57 32.21 -31.67
N SER A 352 -9.58 31.47 -32.18
CA SER A 352 -9.67 30.03 -32.37
C SER A 352 -9.71 29.29 -31.04
N LYS A 353 -10.48 28.19 -31.03
CA LYS A 353 -10.59 27.27 -29.90
C LYS A 353 -9.46 26.23 -29.99
N LEU A 354 -8.60 26.18 -28.99
CA LEU A 354 -7.46 25.25 -28.89
C LEU A 354 -7.69 24.20 -27.81
N THR A 355 -7.14 23.02 -28.04
CA THR A 355 -6.95 22.03 -26.97
C THR A 355 -5.54 22.20 -26.39
N ILE A 356 -5.46 22.56 -25.12
CA ILE A 356 -4.22 22.63 -24.38
C ILE A 356 -3.99 21.28 -23.71
N ILE A 357 -2.86 20.65 -23.96
CA ILE A 357 -2.43 19.43 -23.29
C ILE A 357 -1.36 19.75 -22.26
N MET A 358 -1.44 19.07 -21.12
CA MET A 358 -0.49 19.21 -20.05
C MET A 358 -0.02 17.82 -19.58
N SER A 359 1.29 17.60 -19.55
CA SER A 359 1.92 16.38 -19.10
C SER A 359 3.27 16.71 -18.47
N LYS A 360 3.69 15.96 -17.45
CA LYS A 360 5.02 16.13 -16.82
C LYS A 360 6.16 15.96 -17.84
N LYS A 361 5.98 15.08 -18.83
CA LYS A 361 7.00 14.76 -19.82
C LYS A 361 6.99 15.70 -21.03
N LEU A 362 5.79 16.03 -21.55
CA LEU A 362 5.63 16.87 -22.74
C LEU A 362 5.56 18.36 -22.41
N GLY A 363 5.37 18.71 -21.14
CA GLY A 363 5.09 20.08 -20.74
C GLY A 363 3.69 20.52 -21.14
N ILE A 364 3.55 21.82 -21.44
CA ILE A 364 2.30 22.41 -21.97
C ILE A 364 2.45 22.59 -23.48
N LYS A 365 1.47 22.08 -24.23
CA LYS A 365 1.39 22.23 -25.69
C LYS A 365 -0.02 22.63 -26.08
N ALA A 366 -0.16 23.35 -27.22
CA ALA A 366 -1.46 23.63 -27.81
C ALA A 366 -1.70 22.70 -29.02
N ILE A 367 -2.94 22.27 -29.22
CA ILE A 367 -3.35 21.51 -30.39
C ILE A 367 -4.44 22.31 -31.11
N PHE A 368 -4.26 22.50 -32.40
CA PHE A 368 -5.24 23.11 -33.31
C PHE A 368 -5.31 22.28 -34.60
N GLU A 369 -6.51 21.83 -34.98
CA GLU A 369 -6.72 20.99 -36.17
C GLU A 369 -5.78 19.79 -36.26
N GLY A 370 -5.59 19.09 -35.10
CA GLY A 370 -4.72 17.92 -35.02
C GLY A 370 -3.21 18.20 -34.96
N LYS A 371 -2.78 19.44 -35.23
CA LYS A 371 -1.37 19.83 -35.17
C LYS A 371 -0.97 20.34 -33.82
N LYS A 372 0.23 19.96 -33.35
CA LYS A 372 0.80 20.35 -32.04
C LYS A 372 1.69 21.59 -32.20
N TYR A 373 1.49 22.56 -31.30
CA TYR A 373 2.22 23.82 -31.27
C TYR A 373 2.88 24.00 -29.90
N ASN A 374 4.08 24.57 -29.90
CA ASN A 374 4.75 24.99 -28.68
C ASN A 374 4.09 26.25 -28.13
N VAL A 375 4.16 26.40 -26.82
CA VAL A 375 3.69 27.61 -26.14
C VAL A 375 4.80 28.17 -25.26
N ILE A 376 4.81 29.51 -25.12
CA ILE A 376 5.72 30.25 -24.25
C ILE A 376 4.91 31.07 -23.25
N THR A 377 5.50 31.37 -22.10
CA THR A 377 4.89 32.28 -21.14
C THR A 377 5.08 33.73 -21.59
N CYS A 378 4.03 34.54 -21.50
CA CYS A 378 4.07 35.94 -21.91
C CYS A 378 4.71 36.89 -20.89
N ASP A 379 4.87 36.45 -19.64
CA ASP A 379 5.27 37.34 -18.55
C ASP A 379 6.78 37.61 -18.46
N LYS A 380 7.59 36.98 -19.31
CA LYS A 380 9.03 37.26 -19.43
C LYS A 380 9.53 36.91 -20.86
N LEU A 381 10.40 37.76 -21.40
CA LEU A 381 11.26 37.41 -22.52
C LEU A 381 11.97 36.08 -22.23
N PRO A 382 12.25 35.22 -23.24
CA PRO A 382 12.75 33.87 -23.03
C PRO A 382 14.12 33.88 -22.35
N THR A 383 14.13 33.87 -21.05
CA THR A 383 15.29 33.48 -20.26
C THR A 383 15.24 31.96 -20.02
N HIS A 384 16.41 31.35 -19.96
CA HIS A 384 16.66 29.91 -19.85
C HIS A 384 15.93 29.14 -18.69
N ASN A 385 14.94 29.74 -18.04
CA ASN A 385 14.25 29.26 -16.83
C ASN A 385 12.80 28.77 -17.05
N SER A 386 12.41 28.40 -18.26
CA SER A 386 11.06 27.89 -18.56
C SER A 386 10.65 26.64 -17.75
N TYR A 387 11.62 25.88 -17.24
CA TYR A 387 11.36 24.69 -16.41
C TYR A 387 10.86 24.99 -15.00
N LYS A 388 11.26 26.11 -14.36
CA LYS A 388 10.78 26.50 -13.03
C LYS A 388 9.31 26.89 -13.04
N ASP A 389 8.88 27.62 -14.04
CA ASP A 389 7.49 28.04 -14.20
C ASP A 389 6.54 26.86 -14.45
N MET A 390 7.02 25.85 -15.19
CA MET A 390 6.28 24.63 -15.47
C MET A 390 6.10 23.79 -14.20
N ASN A 391 7.13 23.65 -13.38
CA ASN A 391 7.03 22.92 -12.11
C ASN A 391 6.05 23.59 -11.14
N GLU A 392 5.95 24.91 -11.12
CA GLU A 392 4.93 25.63 -10.33
C GLU A 392 3.50 25.35 -10.82
N ILE A 393 3.30 25.27 -12.15
CA ILE A 393 2.00 24.92 -12.72
C ILE A 393 1.63 23.49 -12.36
N PHE A 394 2.56 22.54 -12.45
CA PHE A 394 2.33 21.15 -12.03
C PHE A 394 2.06 21.07 -10.52
N LYS A 395 2.79 21.79 -9.67
CA LYS A 395 2.51 21.88 -8.24
C LYS A 395 1.13 22.47 -7.95
N SER A 396 0.72 23.52 -8.68
CA SER A 396 -0.60 24.11 -8.52
C SER A 396 -1.72 23.19 -9.03
N ALA A 397 -1.45 22.36 -10.03
CA ALA A 397 -2.36 21.32 -10.49
C ALA A 397 -2.49 20.17 -9.49
N ASP A 398 -1.38 19.74 -8.85
CA ASP A 398 -1.39 18.74 -7.79
C ASP A 398 -2.11 19.25 -6.52
N ASN A 399 -2.03 20.54 -6.21
CA ASN A 399 -2.61 21.16 -5.01
C ASN A 399 -4.10 21.51 -5.13
N ARG A 400 -4.60 21.71 -6.33
CA ARG A 400 -6.03 21.96 -6.50
C ARG A 400 -6.77 20.62 -6.48
N ARG A 401 -7.67 20.46 -5.51
CA ARG A 401 -8.75 19.48 -5.65
C ARG A 401 -9.38 19.72 -6.99
N TRP A 402 -9.22 18.79 -7.93
CA TRP A 402 -9.88 18.82 -9.23
C TRP A 402 -11.38 18.60 -9.02
N HIS A 403 -11.99 19.46 -8.17
CA HIS A 403 -13.42 19.56 -8.07
C HIS A 403 -13.90 20.21 -9.35
N SER A 404 -14.56 19.40 -10.17
CA SER A 404 -15.58 19.84 -11.12
C SER A 404 -15.35 21.24 -11.70
N TRP A 405 -14.27 21.44 -12.44
CA TRP A 405 -14.31 22.51 -13.38
C TRP A 405 -15.18 22.04 -14.53
N GLY A 406 -16.48 22.21 -14.29
CA GLY A 406 -17.48 22.18 -15.32
C GLY A 406 -17.02 23.04 -16.48
N TRP A 407 -17.27 22.54 -17.62
CA TRP A 407 -17.22 23.18 -18.90
C TRP A 407 -18.20 24.36 -18.93
N ASN A 408 -17.96 25.43 -18.16
CA ASN A 408 -18.73 26.65 -18.27
C ASN A 408 -17.94 27.82 -17.68
N ARG A 409 -17.15 28.48 -18.52
CA ARG A 409 -17.12 29.92 -18.83
C ARG A 409 -16.08 30.20 -19.88
#